data_2f3d5b213c2e814e8613e049674fc760
#
_entry.id   2f3d5b213c2e814e8613e049674fc760
#
_cell.length_a   1.000
_cell.length_b   1.000
_cell.length_c   1.000
_cell.angle_alpha   90.00
_cell.angle_beta   90.00
_cell.angle_gamma   90.00
#
_symmetry.space_group_name_H-M   'P 1'
#
loop_
_entity.id
_entity.type
_entity.pdbx_description
1 polymer ?
#
loop_
_entity_poly.entity_id
_entity_poly.type
_entity_poly.pdbx_seq_one_letter_code
_entity_poly.pdbx_strand_id
1 'polypeptide(L)'
;MEQTTSTSTTSPAFAAARTQSAANMKQFADVFKKENSCTRRVMTALPEGQSEFRPHPSSKTAREVASIFSLGKGGMAAALTNNWQWPPQFPPTPATYADVVAAFDATTQAVEQALANTPSARLLETVPFFTGPKQMADVRVIDILWFMLHDSIHHRGQLSVYVRMTGGKVPSIYGPSGDEPWV
;
A
#
# COMPACT_ATOMS: atom_id res chain seq x y z
N MET A 1 39.51 -40.68 -9.17
CA MET A 1 38.20 -40.05 -9.01
C MET A 1 38.43 -38.63 -8.54
N GLU A 2 38.47 -37.70 -9.48
CA GLU A 2 38.64 -36.26 -9.17
C GLU A 2 37.26 -35.66 -9.01
N GLN A 3 36.96 -35.14 -7.81
CA GLN A 3 35.80 -34.35 -7.55
C GLN A 3 36.04 -32.93 -8.03
N THR A 4 35.45 -32.53 -9.17
CA THR A 4 35.38 -31.17 -9.61
C THR A 4 34.38 -30.39 -8.77
N THR A 5 34.89 -29.61 -7.81
CA THR A 5 34.11 -28.60 -7.09
C THR A 5 33.82 -27.45 -8.05
N SER A 6 32.59 -27.40 -8.57
CA SER A 6 32.07 -26.25 -9.34
C SER A 6 31.81 -25.09 -8.38
N THR A 7 32.74 -24.15 -8.34
CA THR A 7 32.55 -22.83 -7.71
C THR A 7 31.68 -22.00 -8.65
N SER A 8 30.38 -21.90 -8.36
CA SER A 8 29.44 -21.00 -9.04
C SER A 8 29.83 -19.53 -8.73
N THR A 9 30.63 -18.94 -9.63
CA THR A 9 31.02 -17.54 -9.53
C THR A 9 29.86 -16.69 -10.04
N THR A 10 29.07 -16.11 -9.12
CA THR A 10 27.99 -15.17 -9.46
C THR A 10 28.56 -13.99 -10.20
N SER A 11 28.07 -13.68 -11.41
CA SER A 11 28.50 -12.53 -12.21
C SER A 11 28.41 -11.23 -11.41
N PRO A 12 29.42 -10.31 -11.51
CA PRO A 12 29.38 -9.01 -10.84
C PRO A 12 28.10 -8.21 -11.13
N ALA A 13 27.57 -8.28 -12.35
CA ALA A 13 26.30 -7.65 -12.72
C ALA A 13 25.11 -8.23 -11.93
N PHE A 14 25.08 -9.55 -11.72
CA PHE A 14 24.02 -10.20 -10.94
C PHE A 14 24.12 -9.83 -9.45
N ALA A 15 25.33 -9.73 -8.90
CA ALA A 15 25.55 -9.27 -7.54
C ALA A 15 25.10 -7.81 -7.35
N ALA A 16 25.41 -6.93 -8.30
CA ALA A 16 24.95 -5.53 -8.29
C ALA A 16 23.43 -5.41 -8.36
N ALA A 17 22.78 -6.19 -9.23
CA ALA A 17 21.32 -6.21 -9.33
C ALA A 17 20.63 -6.66 -8.02
N ARG A 18 21.18 -7.66 -7.34
CA ARG A 18 20.69 -8.11 -6.03
C ARG A 18 20.84 -7.03 -4.95
N THR A 19 21.97 -6.34 -4.92
CA THR A 19 22.22 -5.24 -3.97
C THR A 19 21.21 -4.11 -4.21
N GLN A 20 20.97 -3.72 -5.47
CA GLN A 20 19.99 -2.70 -5.82
C GLN A 20 18.57 -3.10 -5.43
N SER A 21 18.18 -4.35 -5.66
CA SER A 21 16.86 -4.85 -5.27
C SER A 21 16.67 -4.85 -3.76
N ALA A 22 17.70 -5.19 -2.98
CA ALA A 22 17.65 -5.13 -1.52
C ALA A 22 17.50 -3.67 -1.02
N ALA A 23 18.24 -2.74 -1.63
CA ALA A 23 18.11 -1.31 -1.31
C ALA A 23 16.70 -0.77 -1.65
N ASN A 24 16.15 -1.15 -2.80
CA ASN A 24 14.80 -0.77 -3.21
C ASN A 24 13.73 -1.33 -2.25
N MET A 25 13.87 -2.58 -1.81
CA MET A 25 12.95 -3.19 -0.85
C MET A 25 12.98 -2.46 0.49
N LYS A 26 14.18 -2.15 1.00
CA LYS A 26 14.33 -1.39 2.24
C LYS A 26 13.72 0.01 2.11
N GLN A 27 14.02 0.72 1.03
CA GLN A 27 13.46 2.05 0.79
C GLN A 27 11.93 2.02 0.76
N PHE A 28 11.34 1.06 0.03
CA PHE A 28 9.90 0.90 -0.01
C PHE A 28 9.33 0.62 1.39
N ALA A 29 9.92 -0.30 2.15
CA ALA A 29 9.45 -0.65 3.50
C ALA A 29 9.46 0.56 4.44
N ASP A 30 10.52 1.37 4.42
CA ASP A 30 10.65 2.57 5.25
C ASP A 30 9.56 3.61 4.91
N VAL A 31 9.33 3.85 3.61
CA VAL A 31 8.28 4.77 3.13
C VAL A 31 6.89 4.22 3.45
N PHE A 32 6.65 2.94 3.18
CA PHE A 32 5.39 2.26 3.46
C PHE A 32 4.99 2.41 4.93
N LYS A 33 5.90 2.16 5.85
CA LYS A 33 5.65 2.30 7.30
C LYS A 33 5.27 3.74 7.67
N LYS A 34 6.02 4.73 7.17
CA LYS A 34 5.73 6.15 7.41
C LYS A 34 4.35 6.55 6.87
N GLU A 35 4.06 6.20 5.62
CA GLU A 35 2.80 6.58 4.97
C GLU A 35 1.58 5.92 5.62
N ASN A 36 1.69 4.66 6.05
CA ASN A 36 0.59 3.99 6.75
C ASN A 36 0.33 4.58 8.15
N SER A 37 1.38 5.01 8.86
CA SER A 37 1.21 5.74 10.12
C SER A 37 0.41 7.04 9.90
N CYS A 38 0.75 7.81 8.87
CA CYS A 38 0.00 9.02 8.50
C CYS A 38 -1.45 8.70 8.10
N THR A 39 -1.66 7.66 7.29
CA THR A 39 -3.00 7.25 6.84
C THR A 39 -3.86 6.82 8.02
N ARG A 40 -3.30 6.04 8.96
CA ARG A 40 -4.02 5.62 10.16
C ARG A 40 -4.49 6.81 11.00
N ARG A 41 -3.64 7.84 11.16
CA ARG A 41 -4.00 9.08 11.87
C ARG A 41 -5.19 9.79 11.21
N VAL A 42 -5.20 9.88 9.87
CA VAL A 42 -6.33 10.47 9.13
C VAL A 42 -7.59 9.63 9.29
N MET A 43 -7.50 8.30 9.21
CA MET A 43 -8.65 7.40 9.41
C MET A 43 -9.27 7.58 10.81
N THR A 44 -8.44 7.62 11.85
CA THR A 44 -8.91 7.76 13.24
C THR A 44 -9.38 9.17 13.59
N ALA A 45 -9.12 10.16 12.74
CA ALA A 45 -9.61 11.53 12.89
C ALA A 45 -11.04 11.73 12.37
N LEU A 46 -11.62 10.76 11.67
CA LEU A 46 -13.01 10.82 11.24
C LEU A 46 -13.93 10.73 12.47
N PRO A 47 -14.83 11.72 12.69
CA PRO A 47 -15.72 11.70 13.85
C PRO A 47 -16.67 10.50 13.82
N GLU A 48 -17.03 10.04 15.01
CA GLU A 48 -18.01 8.96 15.19
C GLU A 48 -19.33 9.28 14.48
N GLY A 49 -19.95 8.28 13.89
CA GLY A 49 -21.21 8.43 13.14
C GLY A 49 -21.05 9.02 11.73
N GLN A 50 -19.85 9.45 11.32
CA GLN A 50 -19.63 10.10 10.01
C GLN A 50 -19.13 9.14 8.91
N SER A 51 -19.15 7.84 9.12
CA SER A 51 -18.64 6.84 8.17
C SER A 51 -19.40 6.82 6.82
N GLU A 52 -20.67 7.20 6.83
CA GLU A 52 -21.52 7.25 5.63
C GLU A 52 -21.53 8.64 4.95
N PHE A 53 -20.78 9.61 5.49
CA PHE A 53 -20.64 10.92 4.86
C PHE A 53 -20.01 10.79 3.46
N ARG A 54 -20.57 11.53 2.52
CA ARG A 54 -20.05 11.74 1.15
C ARG A 54 -20.27 13.20 0.73
N PRO A 55 -19.28 13.86 0.13
CA PRO A 55 -19.40 15.28 -0.25
C PRO A 55 -20.30 15.51 -1.48
N HIS A 56 -20.55 14.46 -2.27
CA HIS A 56 -21.37 14.50 -3.48
C HIS A 56 -22.06 13.14 -3.69
N PRO A 57 -23.27 13.07 -4.25
CA PRO A 57 -23.98 11.81 -4.53
C PRO A 57 -23.16 10.77 -5.32
N SER A 58 -22.30 11.22 -6.23
CA SER A 58 -21.41 10.35 -7.02
C SER A 58 -20.11 9.98 -6.31
N SER A 59 -19.85 10.53 -5.12
CA SER A 59 -18.65 10.19 -4.35
C SER A 59 -18.86 8.92 -3.53
N LYS A 60 -17.78 8.23 -3.24
CA LYS A 60 -17.75 7.16 -2.23
C LYS A 60 -18.01 7.74 -0.84
N THR A 61 -18.56 6.95 0.07
CA THR A 61 -18.63 7.31 1.49
C THR A 61 -17.24 7.30 2.13
N ALA A 62 -17.10 7.93 3.30
CA ALA A 62 -15.86 7.88 4.07
C ALA A 62 -15.42 6.45 4.36
N ARG A 63 -16.35 5.55 4.69
CA ARG A 63 -16.11 4.12 4.91
C ARG A 63 -15.61 3.42 3.64
N GLU A 64 -16.23 3.68 2.50
CA GLU A 64 -15.81 3.12 1.21
C GLU A 64 -14.43 3.62 0.78
N VAL A 65 -14.13 4.92 0.96
CA VAL A 65 -12.78 5.47 0.70
C VAL A 65 -11.75 4.82 1.60
N ALA A 66 -12.03 4.74 2.90
CA ALA A 66 -11.10 4.13 3.86
C ALA A 66 -10.85 2.63 3.58
N SER A 67 -11.83 1.91 3.02
CA SER A 67 -11.69 0.49 2.66
C SER A 67 -10.70 0.26 1.51
N ILE A 68 -10.48 1.24 0.63
CA ILE A 68 -9.53 1.15 -0.48
C ILE A 68 -8.10 0.89 0.04
N PHE A 69 -7.75 1.45 1.19
CA PHE A 69 -6.42 1.23 1.78
C PHE A 69 -6.11 -0.24 2.05
N SER A 70 -7.10 -1.00 2.53
CA SER A 70 -6.93 -2.44 2.80
C SER A 70 -6.89 -3.24 1.50
N LEU A 71 -7.68 -2.87 0.49
CA LEU A 71 -7.70 -3.52 -0.83
C LEU A 71 -6.33 -3.42 -1.51
N GLY A 72 -5.75 -2.21 -1.56
CA GLY A 72 -4.41 -1.98 -2.13
C GLY A 72 -3.34 -2.81 -1.41
N LYS A 73 -3.38 -2.86 -0.07
CA LYS A 73 -2.43 -3.67 0.71
C LYS A 73 -2.60 -5.17 0.49
N GLY A 74 -3.83 -5.66 0.34
CA GLY A 74 -4.08 -7.04 -0.05
C GLY A 74 -3.40 -7.39 -1.38
N GLY A 75 -3.50 -6.50 -2.37
CA GLY A 75 -2.78 -6.61 -3.63
C GLY A 75 -1.26 -6.59 -3.48
N MET A 76 -0.70 -5.68 -2.65
CA MET A 76 0.75 -5.64 -2.36
C MET A 76 1.23 -6.97 -1.76
N ALA A 77 0.54 -7.50 -0.76
CA ALA A 77 0.88 -8.76 -0.12
C ALA A 77 0.82 -9.92 -1.11
N ALA A 78 -0.22 -9.99 -1.96
CA ALA A 78 -0.36 -11.01 -2.98
C ALA A 78 0.77 -10.95 -4.03
N ALA A 79 1.16 -9.74 -4.47
CA ALA A 79 2.27 -9.56 -5.41
C ALA A 79 3.61 -10.00 -4.80
N LEU A 80 3.88 -9.67 -3.53
CA LEU A 80 5.09 -10.06 -2.82
C LEU A 80 5.18 -11.58 -2.61
N THR A 81 4.08 -12.23 -2.19
CA THR A 81 4.05 -13.64 -1.80
C THR A 81 3.77 -14.60 -2.97
N ASN A 82 3.78 -14.11 -4.20
CA ASN A 82 3.47 -14.88 -5.41
C ASN A 82 2.05 -15.49 -5.44
N ASN A 83 1.11 -14.85 -4.73
CA ASN A 83 -0.31 -15.22 -4.71
C ASN A 83 -1.17 -14.28 -5.58
N TRP A 84 -0.54 -13.61 -6.54
CA TRP A 84 -1.21 -12.69 -7.44
C TRP A 84 -2.22 -13.40 -8.33
N GLN A 85 -3.45 -12.89 -8.36
CA GLN A 85 -4.52 -13.41 -9.21
C GLN A 85 -5.10 -12.28 -10.06
N TRP A 86 -5.41 -12.59 -11.30
CA TRP A 86 -6.09 -11.68 -12.21
C TRP A 86 -7.23 -12.40 -12.94
N PRO A 87 -8.47 -11.83 -13.00
CA PRO A 87 -8.90 -10.58 -12.38
C PRO A 87 -8.89 -10.66 -10.85
N PRO A 88 -8.65 -9.53 -10.14
CA PRO A 88 -8.61 -9.52 -8.68
C PRO A 88 -10.01 -9.77 -8.11
N GLN A 89 -10.08 -10.53 -7.03
CA GLN A 89 -11.29 -10.67 -6.24
C GLN A 89 -11.22 -9.75 -5.02
N PHE A 90 -12.15 -8.80 -4.95
CA PHE A 90 -12.20 -7.87 -3.83
C PHE A 90 -13.19 -8.37 -2.78
N PRO A 91 -12.80 -8.41 -1.50
CA PRO A 91 -13.76 -8.67 -0.42
C PRO A 91 -14.79 -7.53 -0.35
N PRO A 92 -15.97 -7.79 0.19
CA PRO A 92 -16.96 -6.73 0.41
C PRO A 92 -16.40 -5.68 1.39
N THR A 93 -16.85 -4.43 1.23
CA THR A 93 -16.55 -3.36 2.19
C THR A 93 -17.05 -3.76 3.59
N PRO A 94 -16.20 -3.72 4.64
CA PRO A 94 -16.63 -4.03 5.99
C PRO A 94 -17.83 -3.19 6.46
N ALA A 95 -18.72 -3.78 7.22
CA ALA A 95 -19.99 -3.16 7.60
C ALA A 95 -19.83 -1.93 8.51
N THR A 96 -18.84 -1.96 9.41
CA THR A 96 -18.59 -0.87 10.35
C THR A 96 -17.26 -0.17 10.04
N TYR A 97 -17.14 1.10 10.45
CA TYR A 97 -15.88 1.82 10.29
C TYR A 97 -14.77 1.25 11.19
N ALA A 98 -15.12 0.71 12.34
CA ALA A 98 -14.18 0.02 13.22
C ALA A 98 -13.57 -1.21 12.54
N ASP A 99 -14.38 -2.00 11.82
CA ASP A 99 -13.89 -3.14 11.05
C ASP A 99 -12.99 -2.70 9.87
N VAL A 100 -13.27 -1.53 9.26
CA VAL A 100 -12.39 -0.96 8.23
C VAL A 100 -11.03 -0.60 8.81
N VAL A 101 -10.98 0.00 10.00
CA VAL A 101 -9.71 0.31 10.69
C VAL A 101 -8.98 -0.96 11.08
N ALA A 102 -9.69 -1.97 11.60
CA ALA A 102 -9.08 -3.26 11.94
C ALA A 102 -8.52 -3.98 10.69
N ALA A 103 -9.24 -3.96 9.57
CA ALA A 103 -8.76 -4.50 8.29
C ALA A 103 -7.53 -3.75 7.77
N PHE A 104 -7.49 -2.42 7.96
CA PHE A 104 -6.31 -1.60 7.63
C PHE A 104 -5.09 -2.03 8.45
N ASP A 105 -5.23 -2.19 9.76
CA ASP A 105 -4.12 -2.61 10.64
C ASP A 105 -3.64 -4.02 10.28
N ALA A 106 -4.57 -4.97 10.08
CA ALA A 106 -4.24 -6.34 9.70
C ALA A 106 -3.53 -6.45 8.34
N THR A 107 -4.01 -5.72 7.32
CA THR A 107 -3.38 -5.72 5.99
C THR A 107 -2.05 -4.98 5.97
N THR A 108 -1.87 -3.96 6.82
CA THR A 108 -0.57 -3.30 7.02
C THR A 108 0.46 -4.30 7.55
N GLN A 109 0.12 -5.03 8.61
CA GLN A 109 0.97 -6.06 9.18
C GLN A 109 1.29 -7.17 8.17
N ALA A 110 0.32 -7.60 7.36
CA ALA A 110 0.54 -8.61 6.32
C ALA A 110 1.58 -8.15 5.28
N VAL A 111 1.54 -6.90 4.83
CA VAL A 111 2.54 -6.35 3.89
C VAL A 111 3.91 -6.24 4.58
N GLU A 112 3.99 -5.78 5.82
CA GLU A 112 5.26 -5.71 6.57
C GLU A 112 5.91 -7.10 6.72
N GLN A 113 5.12 -8.12 7.04
CA GLN A 113 5.58 -9.51 7.11
C GLN A 113 6.02 -10.04 5.74
N ALA A 114 5.26 -9.74 4.69
CA ALA A 114 5.63 -10.13 3.33
C ALA A 114 6.96 -9.48 2.91
N LEU A 115 7.15 -8.17 3.16
CA LEU A 115 8.42 -7.48 2.88
C LEU A 115 9.61 -8.08 3.63
N ALA A 116 9.41 -8.48 4.89
CA ALA A 116 10.46 -9.07 5.72
C ALA A 116 10.87 -10.50 5.27
N ASN A 117 9.92 -11.27 4.72
CA ASN A 117 10.12 -12.68 4.42
C ASN A 117 10.32 -12.99 2.92
N THR A 118 10.08 -12.02 2.04
CA THR A 118 10.20 -12.21 0.59
C THR A 118 11.62 -11.87 0.12
N PRO A 119 12.27 -12.72 -0.70
CA PRO A 119 13.55 -12.38 -1.31
C PRO A 119 13.42 -11.13 -2.19
N SER A 120 14.37 -10.20 -2.09
CA SER A 120 14.32 -8.93 -2.83
C SER A 120 14.32 -9.11 -4.37
N ALA A 121 14.79 -10.26 -4.88
CA ALA A 121 14.70 -10.60 -6.29
C ALA A 121 13.25 -10.61 -6.82
N ARG A 122 12.26 -10.93 -5.97
CA ARG A 122 10.85 -10.89 -6.31
C ARG A 122 10.39 -9.53 -6.83
N LEU A 123 11.00 -8.45 -6.40
CA LEU A 123 10.68 -7.09 -6.84
C LEU A 123 10.84 -6.88 -8.36
N LEU A 124 11.71 -7.66 -9.00
CA LEU A 124 12.00 -7.57 -10.44
C LEU A 124 11.12 -8.48 -11.29
N GLU A 125 10.45 -9.45 -10.66
CA GLU A 125 9.50 -10.30 -11.36
C GLU A 125 8.26 -9.51 -11.78
N THR A 126 7.57 -10.00 -12.80
CA THR A 126 6.40 -9.31 -13.35
C THR A 126 5.12 -10.12 -13.11
N VAL A 127 4.01 -9.40 -13.04
CA VAL A 127 2.66 -9.97 -13.01
C VAL A 127 1.76 -9.14 -13.93
N PRO A 128 0.68 -9.72 -14.47
CA PRO A 128 -0.26 -8.96 -15.30
C PRO A 128 -0.97 -7.89 -14.47
N PHE A 129 -0.94 -6.65 -14.95
CA PHE A 129 -1.55 -5.51 -14.28
C PHE A 129 -2.11 -4.50 -15.29
N PHE A 130 -3.12 -3.73 -14.90
CA PHE A 130 -3.66 -2.68 -15.77
C PHE A 130 -2.67 -1.48 -15.83
N THR A 131 -2.49 -0.96 -17.02
CA THR A 131 -1.63 0.21 -17.29
C THR A 131 -2.40 1.41 -17.83
N GLY A 132 -3.71 1.25 -18.05
CA GLY A 132 -4.62 2.26 -18.52
C GLY A 132 -6.02 1.67 -18.76
N PRO A 133 -6.99 2.49 -19.19
CA PRO A 133 -8.33 2.01 -19.51
C PRO A 133 -8.29 0.89 -20.56
N LYS A 134 -8.70 -0.31 -20.18
CA LYS A 134 -8.68 -1.53 -21.03
C LYS A 134 -7.29 -1.93 -21.55
N GLN A 135 -6.22 -1.51 -20.87
CA GLN A 135 -4.85 -1.87 -21.21
C GLN A 135 -4.24 -2.69 -20.10
N MET A 136 -3.56 -3.76 -20.49
CA MET A 136 -2.84 -4.68 -19.58
C MET A 136 -1.41 -4.85 -20.06
N ALA A 137 -0.49 -4.98 -19.11
CA ALA A 137 0.90 -5.35 -19.37
C ALA A 137 1.47 -6.16 -18.21
N ASP A 138 2.60 -6.82 -18.45
CA ASP A 138 3.41 -7.41 -17.39
C ASP A 138 4.18 -6.30 -16.67
N VAL A 139 3.85 -6.05 -15.42
CA VAL A 139 4.39 -4.95 -14.60
C VAL A 139 5.22 -5.55 -13.47
N ARG A 140 6.39 -4.95 -13.20
CA ARG A 140 7.24 -5.44 -12.10
C ARG A 140 6.55 -5.26 -10.76
N VAL A 141 6.79 -6.20 -9.86
CA VAL A 141 6.23 -6.16 -8.50
C VAL A 141 6.54 -4.83 -7.82
N ILE A 142 7.78 -4.33 -7.90
CA ILE A 142 8.14 -3.04 -7.28
C ILE A 142 7.30 -1.86 -7.81
N ASP A 143 7.01 -1.83 -9.10
CA ASP A 143 6.23 -0.75 -9.70
C ASP A 143 4.75 -0.81 -9.23
N ILE A 144 4.22 -2.03 -9.05
CA ILE A 144 2.88 -2.23 -8.46
C ILE A 144 2.84 -1.79 -7.00
N LEU A 145 3.86 -2.11 -6.21
CA LEU A 145 3.94 -1.66 -4.81
C LEU A 145 3.89 -0.12 -4.72
N TRP A 146 4.69 0.57 -5.53
CA TRP A 146 4.67 2.03 -5.58
C TRP A 146 3.34 2.59 -6.08
N PHE A 147 2.76 2.00 -7.13
CA PHE A 147 1.45 2.40 -7.64
C PHE A 147 0.38 2.34 -6.55
N MET A 148 0.27 1.22 -5.83
CA MET A 148 -0.73 1.03 -4.79
C MET A 148 -0.48 1.96 -3.57
N LEU A 149 0.79 2.26 -3.26
CA LEU A 149 1.11 3.21 -2.20
C LEU A 149 0.72 4.65 -2.59
N HIS A 150 0.99 5.07 -3.83
CA HIS A 150 0.57 6.38 -4.35
C HIS A 150 -0.95 6.51 -4.40
N ASP A 151 -1.65 5.45 -4.80
CA ASP A 151 -3.12 5.40 -4.77
C ASP A 151 -3.66 5.57 -3.33
N SER A 152 -3.04 4.92 -2.35
CA SER A 152 -3.37 5.09 -0.94
C SER A 152 -3.13 6.53 -0.47
N ILE A 153 -2.02 7.17 -0.87
CA ILE A 153 -1.73 8.58 -0.55
C ILE A 153 -2.80 9.50 -1.18
N HIS A 154 -3.20 9.25 -2.44
CA HIS A 154 -4.27 9.98 -3.11
C HIS A 154 -5.59 9.88 -2.34
N HIS A 155 -6.03 8.68 -1.99
CA HIS A 155 -7.27 8.47 -1.23
C HIS A 155 -7.21 9.00 0.20
N ARG A 156 -6.03 9.00 0.83
CA ARG A 156 -5.83 9.68 2.13
C ARG A 156 -6.10 11.17 2.03
N GLY A 157 -5.65 11.83 0.95
CA GLY A 157 -5.97 13.23 0.68
C GLY A 157 -7.49 13.47 0.58
N GLN A 158 -8.21 12.59 -0.11
CA GLN A 158 -9.68 12.65 -0.16
C GLN A 158 -10.30 12.49 1.24
N LEU A 159 -9.88 11.47 1.99
CA LEU A 159 -10.43 11.21 3.33
C LEU A 159 -10.16 12.39 4.29
N SER A 160 -9.00 13.07 4.18
CA SER A 160 -8.70 14.25 5.01
C SER A 160 -9.67 15.41 4.79
N VAL A 161 -10.16 15.58 3.56
CA VAL A 161 -11.22 16.54 3.26
C VAL A 161 -12.53 16.12 3.91
N TYR A 162 -12.88 14.83 3.90
CA TYR A 162 -14.09 14.32 4.55
C TYR A 162 -14.04 14.54 6.07
N VAL A 163 -12.89 14.27 6.70
CA VAL A 163 -12.65 14.58 8.11
C VAL A 163 -12.95 16.07 8.39
N ARG A 164 -12.41 16.98 7.57
CA ARG A 164 -12.65 18.42 7.73
C ARG A 164 -14.13 18.78 7.59
N MET A 165 -14.80 18.27 6.58
CA MET A 165 -16.20 18.58 6.29
C MET A 165 -17.16 18.05 7.36
N THR A 166 -16.76 17.04 8.09
CA THR A 166 -17.56 16.43 9.19
C THR A 166 -17.18 16.98 10.58
N GLY A 167 -16.34 18.04 10.65
CA GLY A 167 -15.95 18.66 11.90
C GLY A 167 -14.81 17.96 12.65
N GLY A 168 -14.17 16.96 12.04
CA GLY A 168 -12.98 16.33 12.58
C GLY A 168 -11.73 17.21 12.46
N LYS A 169 -10.72 16.91 13.27
CA LYS A 169 -9.43 17.59 13.23
C LYS A 169 -8.48 16.87 12.30
N VAL A 170 -8.04 17.55 11.23
CA VAL A 170 -7.12 16.95 10.25
C VAL A 170 -5.71 16.97 10.81
N PRO A 171 -5.04 15.80 10.99
CA PRO A 171 -3.67 15.75 11.48
C PRO A 171 -2.69 16.36 10.46
N SER A 172 -1.54 16.82 10.93
CA SER A 172 -0.42 17.16 10.06
C SER A 172 0.07 15.90 9.33
N ILE A 173 0.39 16.00 8.03
CA ILE A 173 0.82 14.87 7.19
C ILE A 173 2.25 15.11 6.70
N TYR A 174 2.43 15.95 5.68
CA TYR A 174 3.76 16.34 5.17
C TYR A 174 4.19 17.72 5.62
N GLY A 175 3.29 18.44 6.27
CA GLY A 175 3.44 19.77 6.80
C GLY A 175 2.38 20.04 7.85
N PRO A 176 2.36 21.23 8.47
CA PRO A 176 1.34 21.60 9.43
C PRO A 176 -0.05 21.58 8.80
N SER A 177 -1.06 21.31 9.61
CA SER A 177 -2.46 21.53 9.24
C SER A 177 -3.02 22.70 10.04
N GLY A 178 -4.24 23.15 9.69
CA GLY A 178 -4.94 24.17 10.48
C GLY A 178 -5.29 23.71 11.91
N ASP A 179 -5.26 22.39 12.17
CA ASP A 179 -5.58 21.80 13.49
C ASP A 179 -4.32 21.34 14.24
N GLU A 180 -3.22 21.12 13.53
CA GLU A 180 -1.90 20.77 14.08
C GLU A 180 -0.84 21.70 13.49
N PRO A 181 -0.73 22.96 13.94
CA PRO A 181 0.35 23.87 13.55
C PRO A 181 1.67 23.39 14.16
N TRP A 182 2.79 23.63 13.47
CA TRP A 182 4.12 23.24 13.96
C TRP A 182 4.86 24.36 14.68
N VAL A 183 4.30 25.56 14.68
CA VAL A 183 4.79 26.78 15.32
C VAL A 183 3.64 27.60 15.87
#